data_830eec421f5a6e3c869dbf36007e710d
#
_entry.id   830eec421f5a6e3c869dbf36007e710d
#
_cell.length_a   1.000
_cell.length_b   1.000
_cell.length_c   1.000
_cell.angle_alpha   90.00
_cell.angle_beta   90.00
_cell.angle_gamma   90.00
#
_symmetry.space_group_name_H-M   'P 1'
#
loop_
_entity.id
_entity.type
_entity.pdbx_description
1 polymer ?
#
loop_
_entity_poly.entity_id
_entity_poly.type
_entity_poly.pdbx_seq_one_letter_code
_entity_poly.pdbx_strand_id
1 'polypeptide(L)'
;MLRVLITGMSGTGKSTVLTRLAALGHRVVDTDSDAWSRWTTDEHGRADWVWREEAITGLLTGHRGGSLFVAGCKSNQGRFYPLFEHVVLLSAPASVLLERIAERTTNDYGKDPAERALVLRHIAEVEPLLRRTATLEIDTTLPLDVVVHRLHLLR
;
A
#
# COMPACT_ATOMS: atom_id res chain seq x y z
N MET A 1 -9.71 15.15 -11.50
CA MET A 1 -8.39 14.59 -11.20
C MET A 1 -8.38 14.09 -9.77
N LEU A 2 -8.00 12.83 -9.59
CA LEU A 2 -8.02 12.18 -8.28
C LEU A 2 -6.74 11.38 -8.07
N ARG A 3 -6.08 11.57 -6.92
CA ARG A 3 -4.88 10.83 -6.53
C ARG A 3 -5.16 10.12 -5.21
N VAL A 4 -5.08 8.80 -5.22
CA VAL A 4 -5.41 7.95 -4.07
C VAL A 4 -4.21 7.09 -3.71
N LEU A 5 -3.81 7.15 -2.46
CA LEU A 5 -2.86 6.19 -1.90
C LEU A 5 -3.61 5.01 -1.31
N ILE A 6 -3.21 3.81 -1.71
CA ILE A 6 -3.67 2.56 -1.13
C ILE A 6 -2.52 2.01 -0.31
N THR A 7 -2.67 1.98 0.99
CA THR A 7 -1.64 1.53 1.91
C THR A 7 -2.18 0.42 2.84
N GLY A 8 -1.30 -0.23 3.54
CA GLY A 8 -1.66 -1.32 4.44
C GLY A 8 -0.53 -2.32 4.57
N MET A 9 -0.67 -3.23 5.50
CA MET A 9 0.35 -4.24 5.80
C MET A 9 0.45 -5.28 4.69
N SER A 10 1.52 -6.08 4.72
CA SER A 10 1.70 -7.19 3.79
C SER A 10 0.51 -8.16 3.87
N GLY A 11 0.03 -8.63 2.73
CA GLY A 11 -1.08 -9.57 2.66
C GLY A 11 -2.48 -8.92 2.61
N THR A 12 -2.58 -7.59 2.65
CA THR A 12 -3.90 -6.92 2.57
C THR A 12 -4.52 -6.92 1.18
N GLY A 13 -3.75 -7.28 0.13
CA GLY A 13 -4.28 -7.38 -1.22
C GLY A 13 -4.10 -6.14 -2.09
N LYS A 14 -3.16 -5.25 -1.74
CA LYS A 14 -2.92 -4.01 -2.49
C LYS A 14 -2.68 -4.25 -3.98
N SER A 15 -1.79 -5.18 -4.33
CA SER A 15 -1.46 -5.45 -5.73
C SER A 15 -2.64 -6.02 -6.52
N THR A 16 -3.41 -6.91 -5.90
CA THR A 16 -4.61 -7.49 -6.52
C THR A 16 -5.66 -6.41 -6.79
N VAL A 17 -5.87 -5.52 -5.84
CA VAL A 17 -6.79 -4.39 -5.97
C VAL A 17 -6.35 -3.47 -7.11
N LEU A 18 -5.05 -3.14 -7.20
CA LEU A 18 -4.52 -2.33 -8.31
C LEU A 18 -4.78 -2.97 -9.67
N THR A 19 -4.56 -4.27 -9.80
CA THR A 19 -4.81 -4.98 -11.06
C THR A 19 -6.27 -4.83 -11.50
N ARG A 20 -7.20 -4.95 -10.56
CA ARG A 20 -8.63 -4.78 -10.83
C ARG A 20 -8.99 -3.35 -11.21
N LEU A 21 -8.39 -2.36 -10.53
CA LEU A 21 -8.60 -0.94 -10.85
C LEU A 21 -8.05 -0.60 -12.25
N ALA A 22 -6.90 -1.16 -12.62
CA ALA A 22 -6.35 -0.99 -13.96
C ALA A 22 -7.29 -1.53 -15.03
N ALA A 23 -7.92 -2.69 -14.77
CA ALA A 23 -8.91 -3.27 -15.68
C ALA A 23 -10.15 -2.38 -15.87
N LEU A 24 -10.45 -1.52 -14.89
CA LEU A 24 -11.52 -0.53 -14.97
C LEU A 24 -11.10 0.78 -15.65
N GLY A 25 -9.87 0.86 -16.16
CA GLY A 25 -9.38 2.02 -16.89
C GLY A 25 -8.67 3.08 -16.04
N HIS A 26 -8.44 2.82 -14.76
CA HIS A 26 -7.69 3.73 -13.90
C HIS A 26 -6.18 3.60 -14.12
N ARG A 27 -5.46 4.71 -13.94
CA ARG A 27 -4.01 4.68 -13.87
C ARG A 27 -3.60 4.12 -12.51
N VAL A 28 -2.70 3.12 -12.51
CA VAL A 28 -2.23 2.50 -11.28
C VAL A 28 -0.71 2.44 -11.25
N VAL A 29 -0.13 2.58 -10.06
CA VAL A 29 1.30 2.44 -9.82
C VAL A 29 1.51 1.63 -8.56
N ASP A 30 2.19 0.49 -8.69
CA ASP A 30 2.70 -0.26 -7.55
C ASP A 30 4.13 0.23 -7.29
N THR A 31 4.36 0.82 -6.12
CA THR A 31 5.65 1.45 -5.82
C THR A 31 6.71 0.48 -5.32
N ASP A 32 6.39 -0.80 -5.21
CA ASP A 32 7.31 -1.81 -4.70
C ASP A 32 8.23 -2.34 -5.81
N SER A 33 8.99 -1.43 -6.43
CA SER A 33 9.93 -1.71 -7.49
C SER A 33 11.05 -0.67 -7.49
N ASP A 34 12.15 -0.98 -8.17
CA ASP A 34 13.32 -0.08 -8.27
C ASP A 34 13.01 1.25 -8.96
N ALA A 35 11.97 1.30 -9.79
CA ALA A 35 11.56 2.55 -10.45
C ALA A 35 11.04 3.58 -9.43
N TRP A 36 10.43 3.14 -8.34
CA TRP A 36 9.74 4.01 -7.39
C TRP A 36 10.33 3.96 -5.99
N SER A 37 11.13 2.97 -5.67
CA SER A 37 11.68 2.74 -4.33
C SER A 37 13.18 2.45 -4.39
N ARG A 38 13.88 2.72 -3.30
CA ARG A 38 15.31 2.49 -3.16
C ARG A 38 15.67 2.09 -1.74
N TRP A 39 16.77 1.40 -1.59
CA TRP A 39 17.36 1.11 -0.28
C TRP A 39 18.08 2.34 0.25
N THR A 40 17.88 2.62 1.52
CA THR A 40 18.59 3.64 2.29
C THR A 40 18.92 3.09 3.67
N THR A 41 19.63 3.86 4.47
CA THR A 41 19.92 3.54 5.86
C THR A 41 19.12 4.49 6.75
N ASP A 42 18.36 3.95 7.70
CA ASP A 42 17.60 4.76 8.64
C ASP A 42 18.50 5.37 9.73
N GLU A 43 17.90 6.15 10.65
CA GLU A 43 18.63 6.82 11.76
C GLU A 43 19.29 5.83 12.72
N HIS A 44 18.87 4.55 12.72
CA HIS A 44 19.43 3.49 13.55
C HIS A 44 20.42 2.61 12.79
N GLY A 45 20.83 2.99 11.58
CA GLY A 45 21.76 2.23 10.76
C GLY A 45 21.15 1.00 10.09
N ARG A 46 19.84 0.86 10.07
CA ARG A 46 19.14 -0.28 9.45
C ARG A 46 18.78 0.01 8.01
N ALA A 47 18.82 -1.02 7.16
CA ALA A 47 18.35 -0.90 5.79
C ALA A 47 16.85 -0.62 5.76
N ASP A 48 16.45 0.34 4.95
CA ASP A 48 15.04 0.74 4.78
C ASP A 48 14.74 0.89 3.29
N TRP A 49 13.66 0.27 2.85
CA TRP A 49 13.15 0.32 1.47
C TRP A 49 12.12 1.43 1.38
N VAL A 50 12.50 2.57 0.79
CA VAL A 50 11.72 3.81 0.82
C VAL A 50 11.39 4.29 -0.58
N TRP A 51 10.39 5.14 -0.70
CA TRP A 51 10.07 5.80 -1.96
C TRP A 51 11.23 6.69 -2.43
N ARG A 52 11.44 6.68 -3.75
CA ARG A 52 12.25 7.71 -4.43
C ARG A 52 11.44 8.99 -4.45
N GLU A 53 11.78 9.93 -3.58
CA GLU A 53 10.95 11.12 -3.34
C GLU A 53 10.76 11.96 -4.59
N GLU A 54 11.81 12.14 -5.40
CA GLU A 54 11.70 12.88 -6.67
C GLU A 54 10.77 12.19 -7.67
N ALA A 55 10.84 10.87 -7.77
CA ALA A 55 9.99 10.10 -8.68
C ALA A 55 8.51 10.19 -8.27
N ILE A 56 8.23 10.05 -6.98
CA ILE A 56 6.87 10.15 -6.45
C ILE A 56 6.32 11.57 -6.60
N THR A 57 7.12 12.59 -6.29
CA THR A 57 6.71 13.98 -6.51
C THR A 57 6.36 14.22 -7.98
N GLY A 58 7.20 13.77 -8.89
CA GLY A 58 6.93 13.89 -10.32
C GLY A 58 5.66 13.17 -10.76
N LEU A 59 5.43 11.97 -10.24
CA LEU A 59 4.21 11.21 -10.53
C LEU A 59 2.96 11.97 -10.07
N LEU A 60 2.94 12.43 -8.83
CA LEU A 60 1.75 13.05 -8.25
C LEU A 60 1.49 14.44 -8.81
N THR A 61 2.51 15.26 -8.97
CA THR A 61 2.37 16.61 -9.53
C THR A 61 2.16 16.61 -11.03
N GLY A 62 2.65 15.58 -11.73
CA GLY A 62 2.51 15.43 -13.17
C GLY A 62 1.21 14.78 -13.63
N HIS A 63 0.45 14.18 -12.72
CA HIS A 63 -0.80 13.52 -13.08
C HIS A 63 -1.83 14.55 -13.57
N ARG A 64 -2.42 14.28 -14.72
CA ARG A 64 -3.41 15.16 -15.38
C ARG A 64 -4.66 14.35 -15.75
N GLY A 65 -5.78 14.67 -15.11
CA GLY A 65 -7.08 14.08 -15.42
C GLY A 65 -7.26 12.64 -14.96
N GLY A 66 -8.50 12.23 -14.70
CA GLY A 66 -8.84 10.90 -14.25
C GLY A 66 -8.32 10.58 -12.86
N SER A 67 -8.32 9.31 -12.54
CA SER A 67 -7.89 8.81 -11.23
C SER A 67 -6.55 8.10 -11.33
N LEU A 68 -5.69 8.35 -10.35
CA LEU A 68 -4.41 7.66 -10.15
C LEU A 68 -4.46 6.96 -8.80
N PHE A 69 -4.23 5.66 -8.80
CA PHE A 69 -4.11 4.84 -7.58
C PHE A 69 -2.67 4.40 -7.41
N VAL A 70 -2.08 4.77 -6.29
CA VAL A 70 -0.70 4.45 -5.94
C VAL A 70 -0.73 3.51 -4.74
N ALA A 71 -0.08 2.37 -4.85
CA ALA A 71 0.01 1.42 -3.74
C ALA A 71 1.40 1.39 -3.13
N GLY A 72 1.45 1.36 -1.80
CA GLY A 72 2.70 1.20 -1.07
C GLY A 72 2.51 1.34 0.43
N CYS A 73 3.53 0.88 1.15
CA CYS A 73 3.63 1.09 2.59
C CYS A 73 5.10 1.32 2.92
N LYS A 74 5.49 2.59 2.99
CA LYS A 74 6.87 3.02 3.17
C LYS A 74 6.97 4.04 4.30
N SER A 75 8.12 4.05 4.99
CA SER A 75 8.33 4.94 6.14
C SER A 75 8.29 6.43 5.79
N ASN A 76 8.62 6.78 4.54
CA ASN A 76 8.62 8.18 4.09
C ASN A 76 7.36 8.62 3.35
N GLN A 77 6.33 7.78 3.26
CA GLN A 77 5.13 8.11 2.49
C GLN A 77 4.30 9.24 3.10
N GLY A 78 4.39 9.44 4.40
CA GLY A 78 3.63 10.50 5.09
C GLY A 78 3.91 11.91 4.58
N ARG A 79 5.10 12.15 4.05
CA ARG A 79 5.46 13.44 3.45
C ARG A 79 4.60 13.78 2.24
N PHE A 80 4.01 12.78 1.59
CA PHE A 80 3.25 12.93 0.36
C PHE A 80 1.73 12.96 0.58
N TYR A 81 1.26 12.74 1.79
CA TYR A 81 -0.18 12.74 2.08
C TYR A 81 -0.90 14.00 1.61
N PRO A 82 -0.32 15.22 1.73
CA PRO A 82 -0.98 16.41 1.21
C PRO A 82 -1.21 16.44 -0.31
N LEU A 83 -0.51 15.59 -1.05
CA LEU A 83 -0.65 15.48 -2.51
C LEU A 83 -1.70 14.45 -2.95
N PHE A 84 -2.28 13.71 -1.99
CA PHE A 84 -3.34 12.75 -2.26
C PHE A 84 -4.69 13.31 -1.80
N GLU A 85 -5.73 13.09 -2.58
CA GLU A 85 -7.10 13.41 -2.20
C GLU A 85 -7.62 12.41 -1.15
N HIS A 86 -7.17 11.14 -1.23
CA HIS A 86 -7.51 10.10 -0.27
C HIS A 86 -6.30 9.27 0.09
N VAL A 87 -6.22 8.89 1.36
CA VAL A 87 -5.27 7.89 1.87
C VAL A 87 -6.11 6.74 2.42
N VAL A 88 -6.12 5.63 1.69
CA VAL A 88 -6.97 4.48 2.01
C VAL A 88 -6.13 3.39 2.65
N LEU A 89 -6.50 3.03 3.88
CA LEU A 89 -5.92 1.88 4.58
C LEU A 89 -6.72 0.63 4.25
N LEU A 90 -6.06 -0.36 3.65
CA LEU A 90 -6.60 -1.70 3.54
C LEU A 90 -6.18 -2.49 4.78
N SER A 91 -7.13 -3.11 5.46
CA SER A 91 -6.85 -3.86 6.69
C SER A 91 -7.55 -5.21 6.69
N ALA A 92 -7.03 -6.13 7.50
CA ALA A 92 -7.63 -7.41 7.81
C ALA A 92 -7.05 -7.91 9.13
N PRO A 93 -7.72 -8.84 9.83
CA PRO A 93 -7.16 -9.45 11.04
C PRO A 93 -5.80 -10.11 10.76
N ALA A 94 -4.89 -10.07 11.72
CA ALA A 94 -3.54 -10.61 11.58
C ALA A 94 -3.55 -12.07 11.12
N SER A 95 -4.46 -12.89 11.64
CA SER A 95 -4.60 -14.29 11.23
C SER A 95 -4.91 -14.44 9.74
N VAL A 96 -5.75 -13.56 9.20
CA VAL A 96 -6.10 -13.55 7.77
C VAL A 96 -4.90 -13.14 6.93
N LEU A 97 -4.15 -12.12 7.35
CA LEU A 97 -2.95 -11.67 6.64
C LEU A 97 -1.88 -12.76 6.59
N LEU A 98 -1.64 -13.44 7.70
CA LEU A 98 -0.66 -14.52 7.76
C LEU A 98 -1.07 -15.71 6.88
N GLU A 99 -2.35 -16.05 6.85
CA GLU A 99 -2.87 -17.10 5.99
C GLU A 99 -2.69 -16.77 4.51
N ARG A 100 -3.00 -15.54 4.10
CA ARG A 100 -2.81 -15.08 2.73
C ARG A 100 -1.35 -15.09 2.32
N ILE A 101 -0.44 -14.67 3.19
CA ILE A 101 1.00 -14.70 2.94
C ILE A 101 1.48 -16.14 2.77
N ALA A 102 1.03 -17.07 3.62
CA ALA A 102 1.41 -18.47 3.53
C ALA A 102 0.96 -19.13 2.23
N GLU A 103 -0.18 -18.75 1.71
CA GLU A 103 -0.78 -19.35 0.52
C GLU A 103 -0.33 -18.70 -0.80
N ARG A 104 0.17 -17.47 -0.78
CA ARG A 104 0.56 -16.78 -2.01
C ARG A 104 1.77 -17.41 -2.68
N THR A 105 1.79 -17.40 -4.02
CA THR A 105 2.87 -17.95 -4.84
C THR A 105 3.73 -16.90 -5.53
N THR A 106 3.30 -15.63 -5.51
CA THR A 106 3.96 -14.53 -6.21
C THR A 106 5.08 -13.89 -5.40
N ASN A 107 5.12 -14.11 -4.10
CA ASN A 107 6.07 -13.51 -3.18
C ASN A 107 6.23 -14.43 -1.96
N ASP A 108 7.46 -14.84 -1.66
CA ASP A 108 7.75 -15.75 -0.55
C ASP A 108 8.00 -15.04 0.78
N TYR A 109 8.04 -13.72 0.81
CA TYR A 109 8.27 -12.97 2.04
C TYR A 109 7.19 -13.25 3.09
N GLY A 110 7.62 -13.43 4.32
CA GLY A 110 6.74 -13.66 5.47
C GLY A 110 6.37 -15.12 5.72
N LYS A 111 6.89 -16.07 4.91
CA LYS A 111 6.56 -17.49 5.05
C LYS A 111 7.41 -18.20 6.08
N ASP A 112 8.69 -17.84 6.25
CA ASP A 112 9.51 -18.46 7.28
C ASP A 112 9.18 -17.88 8.67
N PRO A 113 9.54 -18.61 9.77
CA PRO A 113 9.18 -18.17 11.11
C PRO A 113 9.72 -16.78 11.50
N ALA A 114 10.93 -16.42 11.07
CA ALA A 114 11.51 -15.13 11.39
C ALA A 114 10.81 -14.00 10.66
N GLU A 115 10.51 -14.17 9.38
CA GLU A 115 9.75 -13.20 8.59
C GLU A 115 8.31 -13.09 9.06
N ARG A 116 7.69 -14.21 9.45
CA ARG A 116 6.34 -14.24 10.02
C ARG A 116 6.27 -13.42 11.31
N ALA A 117 7.25 -13.56 12.19
CA ALA A 117 7.34 -12.77 13.42
C ALA A 117 7.49 -11.28 13.11
N LEU A 118 8.27 -10.93 12.09
CA LEU A 118 8.45 -9.55 11.65
C LEU A 118 7.14 -8.96 11.09
N VAL A 119 6.39 -9.72 10.32
CA VAL A 119 5.07 -9.32 9.83
C VAL A 119 4.13 -9.00 10.99
N LEU A 120 4.07 -9.88 12.00
CA LEU A 120 3.24 -9.65 13.20
C LEU A 120 3.65 -8.39 13.95
N ARG A 121 4.95 -8.14 14.08
CA ARG A 121 5.47 -6.93 14.72
C ARG A 121 5.07 -5.68 13.95
N HIS A 122 5.18 -5.69 12.64
CA HIS A 122 4.79 -4.56 11.79
C HIS A 122 3.30 -4.28 11.90
N ILE A 123 2.46 -5.31 11.95
CA ILE A 123 1.01 -5.12 12.15
C ILE A 123 0.77 -4.41 13.48
N ALA A 124 1.43 -4.84 14.55
CA ALA A 124 1.24 -4.27 15.88
C ALA A 124 1.78 -2.84 16.00
N GLU A 125 2.89 -2.50 15.35
CA GLU A 125 3.59 -1.23 15.50
C GLU A 125 3.21 -0.21 14.44
N VAL A 126 2.98 -0.63 13.20
CA VAL A 126 2.81 0.26 12.04
C VAL A 126 1.34 0.50 11.70
N GLU A 127 0.51 -0.52 11.73
CA GLU A 127 -0.91 -0.39 11.32
C GLU A 127 -1.66 0.67 12.15
N PRO A 128 -1.48 0.79 13.48
CA PRO A 128 -2.12 1.86 14.23
C PRO A 128 -1.73 3.27 13.77
N LEU A 129 -0.48 3.45 13.32
CA LEU A 129 -0.01 4.73 12.76
C LEU A 129 -0.68 5.03 11.42
N LEU A 130 -0.82 4.03 10.56
CA LEU A 130 -1.51 4.17 9.28
C LEU A 130 -2.98 4.53 9.51
N ARG A 131 -3.62 3.91 10.47
CA ARG A 131 -5.04 4.15 10.79
C ARG A 131 -5.28 5.59 11.23
N ARG A 132 -4.34 6.20 11.96
CA ARG A 132 -4.47 7.59 12.41
C ARG A 132 -4.47 8.60 11.27
N THR A 133 -3.80 8.30 10.18
CA THR A 133 -3.61 9.24 9.06
C THR A 133 -4.44 8.89 7.84
N ALA A 134 -5.07 7.72 7.81
CA ALA A 134 -5.94 7.32 6.73
C ALA A 134 -7.22 8.18 6.70
N THR A 135 -7.67 8.51 5.49
CA THR A 135 -8.96 9.19 5.29
C THR A 135 -10.10 8.20 5.15
N LEU A 136 -9.79 6.94 4.84
CA LEU A 136 -10.75 5.86 4.70
C LEU A 136 -10.05 4.54 5.05
N GLU A 137 -10.75 3.65 5.74
CA GLU A 137 -10.29 2.29 5.99
C GLU A 137 -11.26 1.30 5.35
N ILE A 138 -10.73 0.31 4.63
CA ILE A 138 -11.54 -0.75 4.01
C ILE A 138 -11.06 -2.10 4.53
N ASP A 139 -11.98 -2.86 5.13
CA ASP A 139 -11.74 -4.23 5.57
C ASP A 139 -11.70 -5.16 4.35
N THR A 140 -10.56 -5.79 4.11
CA THR A 140 -10.37 -6.65 2.95
C THR A 140 -10.78 -8.11 3.19
N THR A 141 -11.43 -8.42 4.30
CA THR A 141 -12.20 -9.65 4.44
C THR A 141 -13.52 -9.59 3.66
N LEU A 142 -13.96 -8.39 3.28
CA LEU A 142 -15.04 -8.21 2.32
C LEU A 142 -14.67 -8.82 0.97
N PRO A 143 -15.66 -9.22 0.15
CA PRO A 143 -15.38 -9.68 -1.22
C PRO A 143 -14.56 -8.65 -2.01
N LEU A 144 -13.62 -9.13 -2.82
CA LEU A 144 -12.73 -8.28 -3.60
C LEU A 144 -13.52 -7.27 -4.45
N ASP A 145 -14.61 -7.70 -5.07
CA ASP A 145 -15.45 -6.83 -5.89
C ASP A 145 -16.02 -5.65 -5.10
N VAL A 146 -16.36 -5.86 -3.82
CA VAL A 146 -16.85 -4.80 -2.94
C VAL A 146 -15.75 -3.80 -2.63
N VAL A 147 -14.55 -4.29 -2.33
CA VAL A 147 -13.38 -3.43 -2.06
C VAL A 147 -13.06 -2.57 -3.28
N VAL A 148 -12.96 -3.19 -4.45
CA VAL A 148 -12.66 -2.50 -5.71
C VAL A 148 -13.75 -1.48 -6.04
N HIS A 149 -15.01 -1.84 -5.87
CA HIS A 149 -16.14 -0.94 -6.14
C HIS A 149 -16.11 0.32 -5.27
N ARG A 150 -15.80 0.18 -3.98
CA ARG A 150 -15.65 1.33 -3.08
C ARG A 150 -14.56 2.29 -3.55
N LEU A 151 -13.42 1.76 -3.99
CA LEU A 151 -12.33 2.58 -4.51
C LEU A 151 -12.69 3.22 -5.84
N HIS A 152 -13.35 2.48 -6.72
CA HIS A 152 -13.79 2.96 -8.03
C HIS A 152 -14.73 4.17 -7.91
N LEU A 153 -15.54 4.22 -6.86
CA LEU A 153 -16.51 5.29 -6.64
C LEU A 153 -15.94 6.55 -5.94
N LEU A 154 -14.68 6.53 -5.53
CA LEU A 154 -14.07 7.71 -4.88
C LEU A 154 -14.05 8.92 -5.81
N ARG A 155 -14.26 10.12 -5.20
CA ARG A 155 -14.26 11.43 -5.88
C ARG A 155 -13.40 12.42 -5.09
#